data_f285ccb30a3112f1d3f714578eb8913d
#
_entry.id   f285ccb30a3112f1d3f714578eb8913d
#
_cell.length_a   1.000
_cell.length_b   1.000
_cell.length_c   1.000
_cell.angle_alpha   90.00
_cell.angle_beta   90.00
_cell.angle_gamma   90.00
#
_symmetry.space_group_name_H-M   'P 1'
#
loop_
_entity.id
_entity.type
_entity.pdbx_description
1 polymer ?
#
loop_
_entity_poly.entity_id
_entity_poly.type
_entity_poly.pdbx_seq_one_letter_code
_entity_poly.pdbx_strand_id
1 'polypeptide(L)'
;MKKIFMLMAALFTISATAFGQAKKPTIMVVPDDAWFVRNGYTQEFDNMGVKTIVPDFDRAFLENADVEVMVSAMADFMAAEGFPIVSLKQELKRLKNESAEMAMMTGKNEGGMIAETPIERLRRSAKADIILNLDFNIKKVGPRKQIEFNLQAIDAYSSKIISGNQGTSSEVSTTASNITVLQESVLSFKDNFIRGLENHFADLFENGREISVTLFRYDSCEIDFQEEFEINGDYYELADIIDAWFAEETVEGRYSLESSSANRMRFNQVRIPIYTVNPINGKEQAMDANAFGKRIANKLKKNYNLVVGVTPKGLGEVWITIGDK
;
A
#
# COMPACT_ATOMS: atom_id res chain seq x y z
N MET A 1 -51.73 -5.35 -33.11
CA MET A 1 -51.36 -5.51 -31.72
C MET A 1 -50.25 -6.55 -31.47
N LYS A 2 -50.14 -7.65 -32.22
CA LYS A 2 -49.09 -8.67 -32.03
C LYS A 2 -47.66 -8.25 -32.44
N LYS A 3 -47.48 -7.26 -33.31
CA LYS A 3 -46.16 -6.79 -33.80
C LYS A 3 -45.52 -5.76 -32.86
N ILE A 4 -46.26 -5.09 -32.00
CA ILE A 4 -45.75 -4.12 -31.01
C ILE A 4 -45.22 -4.84 -29.77
N PHE A 5 -45.80 -6.01 -29.42
CA PHE A 5 -45.31 -6.82 -28.31
C PHE A 5 -43.96 -7.52 -28.59
N MET A 6 -43.64 -7.80 -29.84
CA MET A 6 -42.38 -8.42 -30.24
C MET A 6 -41.21 -7.42 -30.24
N LEU A 7 -41.50 -6.12 -30.43
CA LEU A 7 -40.46 -5.07 -30.41
C LEU A 7 -40.09 -4.67 -28.96
N MET A 8 -40.99 -4.83 -27.99
CA MET A 8 -40.73 -4.54 -26.60
C MET A 8 -39.95 -5.67 -25.88
N ALA A 9 -40.06 -6.91 -26.35
CA ALA A 9 -39.28 -8.03 -25.84
C ALA A 9 -37.81 -8.03 -26.29
N ALA A 10 -37.48 -7.35 -27.38
CA ALA A 10 -36.11 -7.25 -27.92
C ALA A 10 -35.28 -6.13 -27.24
N LEU A 11 -35.90 -5.18 -26.50
CA LEU A 11 -35.19 -4.09 -25.82
C LEU A 11 -34.77 -4.45 -24.37
N PHE A 12 -35.13 -5.62 -23.85
CA PHE A 12 -34.83 -6.03 -22.47
C PHE A 12 -33.63 -6.99 -22.34
N THR A 13 -32.92 -7.28 -23.43
CA THR A 13 -31.83 -8.27 -23.43
C THR A 13 -30.41 -7.69 -23.62
N ILE A 14 -30.22 -6.36 -23.50
CA ILE A 14 -28.89 -5.77 -23.59
C ILE A 14 -28.63 -4.92 -22.35
N SER A 15 -28.55 -5.58 -21.22
CA SER A 15 -27.90 -5.03 -20.02
C SER A 15 -27.31 -6.18 -19.16
N ALA A 16 -26.75 -7.20 -19.83
CA ALA A 16 -25.69 -7.94 -19.18
C ALA A 16 -24.46 -7.03 -19.26
N THR A 17 -24.39 -6.03 -18.36
CA THR A 17 -23.12 -5.43 -18.00
C THR A 17 -22.25 -6.61 -17.57
N ALA A 18 -21.29 -6.97 -18.41
CA ALA A 18 -20.17 -7.78 -17.98
C ALA A 18 -19.55 -6.97 -16.84
N PHE A 19 -19.96 -7.25 -15.61
CA PHE A 19 -19.13 -6.98 -14.45
C PHE A 19 -17.90 -7.86 -14.69
N GLY A 20 -16.91 -7.26 -15.34
CA GLY A 20 -15.58 -7.85 -15.37
C GLY A 20 -15.30 -8.18 -13.92
N GLN A 21 -15.05 -9.45 -13.62
CA GLN A 21 -14.74 -9.89 -12.26
C GLN A 21 -13.63 -8.98 -11.77
N ALA A 22 -13.94 -8.10 -10.80
CA ALA A 22 -12.98 -7.17 -10.25
C ALA A 22 -11.76 -7.98 -9.84
N LYS A 23 -10.61 -7.63 -10.43
CA LYS A 23 -9.36 -8.39 -10.20
C LYS A 23 -9.12 -8.43 -8.71
N LYS A 24 -9.08 -9.65 -8.12
CA LYS A 24 -8.70 -9.79 -6.71
C LYS A 24 -7.35 -9.11 -6.47
N PRO A 25 -7.16 -8.44 -5.35
CA PRO A 25 -5.93 -7.73 -5.04
C PRO A 25 -4.77 -8.69 -4.87
N THR A 26 -3.61 -8.18 -5.10
CA THR A 26 -2.37 -8.89 -4.90
C THR A 26 -1.99 -8.90 -3.41
N ILE A 27 -1.57 -10.06 -2.93
CA ILE A 27 -1.14 -10.25 -1.54
C ILE A 27 0.35 -10.62 -1.52
N MET A 28 1.08 -10.06 -0.56
CA MET A 28 2.44 -10.48 -0.23
C MET A 28 2.49 -10.89 1.24
N VAL A 29 2.95 -12.10 1.51
CA VAL A 29 3.15 -12.58 2.88
C VAL A 29 4.54 -12.18 3.35
N VAL A 30 4.61 -11.53 4.52
CA VAL A 30 5.84 -11.01 5.12
C VAL A 30 5.90 -11.44 6.58
N PRO A 31 7.03 -11.93 7.08
CA PRO A 31 7.20 -12.13 8.51
C PRO A 31 7.06 -10.79 9.26
N ASP A 32 6.40 -10.81 10.41
CA ASP A 32 6.22 -9.61 11.24
C ASP A 32 7.55 -9.13 11.84
N ASP A 33 7.69 -7.82 12.05
CA ASP A 33 8.88 -7.21 12.63
C ASP A 33 9.20 -7.82 14.02
N ALA A 34 8.18 -8.16 14.81
CA ALA A 34 8.35 -8.80 16.11
C ALA A 34 9.00 -10.19 15.96
N TRP A 35 8.71 -10.93 14.88
CA TRP A 35 9.37 -12.18 14.59
C TRP A 35 10.87 -11.99 14.36
N PHE A 36 11.28 -10.97 13.58
CA PHE A 36 12.69 -10.67 13.32
C PHE A 36 13.43 -10.27 14.59
N VAL A 37 12.84 -9.39 15.41
CA VAL A 37 13.44 -8.97 16.69
C VAL A 37 13.61 -10.15 17.62
N ARG A 38 12.57 -10.98 17.80
CA ARG A 38 12.60 -12.13 18.72
C ARG A 38 13.63 -13.18 18.31
N ASN A 39 13.86 -13.36 17.01
CA ASN A 39 14.82 -14.35 16.49
C ASN A 39 16.20 -13.75 16.20
N GLY A 40 16.44 -12.47 16.48
CA GLY A 40 17.73 -11.82 16.33
C GLY A 40 18.12 -11.53 14.86
N TYR A 41 17.17 -11.54 13.94
CA TYR A 41 17.37 -11.23 12.52
C TYR A 41 17.12 -9.76 12.21
N THR A 42 17.88 -8.89 12.85
CA THR A 42 17.79 -7.44 12.67
C THR A 42 19.15 -6.85 12.29
N GLN A 43 19.12 -5.70 11.64
CA GLN A 43 20.29 -4.92 11.26
C GLN A 43 20.09 -3.44 11.55
N GLU A 44 21.19 -2.69 11.69
CA GLU A 44 21.16 -1.23 11.82
C GLU A 44 21.01 -0.59 10.43
N PHE A 45 20.10 0.33 10.31
CA PHE A 45 19.90 1.16 9.14
C PHE A 45 20.15 2.62 9.53
N ASP A 46 21.10 3.26 8.87
CA ASP A 46 21.43 4.68 9.07
C ASP A 46 20.71 5.52 8.01
N ASN A 47 19.77 6.35 8.47
CA ASN A 47 19.10 7.32 7.65
C ASN A 47 19.56 8.73 8.04
N MET A 48 20.59 9.24 7.36
CA MET A 48 21.14 10.59 7.57
C MET A 48 21.54 10.87 9.03
N GLY A 49 22.17 9.90 9.69
CA GLY A 49 22.61 10.00 11.09
C GLY A 49 21.57 9.52 12.12
N VAL A 50 20.36 9.19 11.70
CA VAL A 50 19.36 8.55 12.55
C VAL A 50 19.42 7.04 12.35
N LYS A 51 19.91 6.33 13.37
CA LYS A 51 20.03 4.87 13.34
C LYS A 51 18.71 4.22 13.78
N THR A 52 18.21 3.32 12.95
CA THR A 52 17.01 2.52 13.24
C THR A 52 17.33 1.04 13.09
N ILE A 53 16.63 0.20 13.86
CA ILE A 53 16.73 -1.24 13.74
C ILE A 53 15.67 -1.71 12.75
N VAL A 54 16.08 -2.45 11.73
CA VAL A 54 15.20 -2.96 10.66
C VAL A 54 15.37 -4.47 10.48
N PRO A 55 14.38 -5.18 9.90
CA PRO A 55 14.49 -6.59 9.56
C PRO A 55 15.69 -6.90 8.64
N ASP A 56 16.41 -7.98 8.95
CA ASP A 56 17.44 -8.58 8.10
C ASP A 56 16.86 -9.80 7.38
N PHE A 57 16.19 -9.53 6.26
CA PHE A 57 15.54 -10.57 5.46
C PHE A 57 16.54 -11.57 4.90
N ASP A 58 17.70 -11.09 4.40
CA ASP A 58 18.71 -11.95 3.79
C ASP A 58 19.21 -13.01 4.79
N ARG A 59 19.55 -12.57 5.99
CA ARG A 59 20.05 -13.47 7.03
C ARG A 59 18.97 -14.41 7.57
N ALA A 60 17.73 -13.90 7.73
CA ALA A 60 16.61 -14.71 8.18
C ALA A 60 16.30 -15.86 7.21
N PHE A 61 16.22 -15.59 5.91
CA PHE A 61 15.94 -16.61 4.90
C PHE A 61 17.12 -17.55 4.63
N LEU A 62 18.35 -17.13 4.94
CA LEU A 62 19.54 -17.98 4.81
C LEU A 62 19.71 -18.94 6.00
N GLU A 63 19.48 -18.46 7.21
CA GLU A 63 19.81 -19.18 8.45
C GLU A 63 18.61 -19.93 9.06
N ASN A 64 17.38 -19.54 8.74
CA ASN A 64 16.18 -20.11 9.33
C ASN A 64 15.22 -20.67 8.26
N ALA A 65 15.28 -21.99 8.08
CA ALA A 65 14.43 -22.67 7.10
C ALA A 65 12.92 -22.59 7.45
N ASP A 66 12.55 -22.45 8.72
CA ASP A 66 11.15 -22.39 9.14
C ASP A 66 10.46 -21.12 8.61
N VAL A 67 11.16 -19.99 8.51
CA VAL A 67 10.57 -18.76 8.00
C VAL A 67 10.14 -18.88 6.53
N GLU A 68 11.00 -19.48 5.70
CA GLU A 68 10.67 -19.71 4.28
C GLU A 68 9.47 -20.66 4.15
N VAL A 69 9.47 -21.73 4.93
CA VAL A 69 8.40 -22.73 4.94
C VAL A 69 7.08 -22.11 5.36
N MET A 70 7.07 -21.32 6.43
CA MET A 70 5.84 -20.70 6.97
C MET A 70 5.27 -19.61 6.04
N VAL A 71 6.15 -18.77 5.48
CA VAL A 71 5.76 -17.75 4.49
C VAL A 71 5.17 -18.39 3.24
N SER A 72 5.83 -19.44 2.71
CA SER A 72 5.34 -20.15 1.53
C SER A 72 4.02 -20.86 1.79
N ALA A 73 3.86 -21.53 2.93
CA ALA A 73 2.62 -22.21 3.28
C ALA A 73 1.42 -21.26 3.35
N MET A 74 1.63 -20.05 3.89
CA MET A 74 0.59 -19.02 3.93
C MET A 74 0.32 -18.43 2.55
N ALA A 75 1.34 -18.21 1.74
CA ALA A 75 1.20 -17.75 0.36
C ALA A 75 0.40 -18.76 -0.48
N ASP A 76 0.72 -20.05 -0.37
CA ASP A 76 0.01 -21.14 -1.07
C ASP A 76 -1.46 -21.25 -0.61
N PHE A 77 -1.72 -21.06 0.69
CA PHE A 77 -3.07 -21.01 1.23
C PHE A 77 -3.89 -19.88 0.57
N MET A 78 -3.34 -18.66 0.53
CA MET A 78 -4.03 -17.52 -0.10
C MET A 78 -4.18 -17.70 -1.61
N ALA A 79 -3.20 -18.31 -2.29
CA ALA A 79 -3.30 -18.65 -3.70
C ALA A 79 -4.44 -19.65 -3.99
N ALA A 80 -4.62 -20.65 -3.11
CA ALA A 80 -5.72 -21.61 -3.19
C ALA A 80 -7.08 -20.94 -3.02
N GLU A 81 -7.18 -19.86 -2.24
CA GLU A 81 -8.37 -19.01 -2.12
C GLU A 81 -8.55 -18.04 -3.32
N GLY A 82 -7.68 -18.13 -4.32
CA GLY A 82 -7.76 -17.39 -5.58
C GLY A 82 -7.22 -15.95 -5.51
N PHE A 83 -6.38 -15.63 -4.54
CA PHE A 83 -5.69 -14.34 -4.51
C PHE A 83 -4.37 -14.40 -5.29
N PRO A 84 -4.07 -13.41 -6.14
CA PRO A 84 -2.75 -13.31 -6.77
C PRO A 84 -1.66 -13.05 -5.71
N ILE A 85 -0.58 -13.83 -5.75
CA ILE A 85 0.50 -13.74 -4.77
C ILE A 85 1.75 -13.11 -5.38
N VAL A 86 2.30 -12.12 -4.67
CA VAL A 86 3.65 -11.59 -4.91
C VAL A 86 4.62 -12.32 -3.99
N SER A 87 5.62 -12.98 -4.58
CA SER A 87 6.61 -13.74 -3.81
C SER A 87 7.60 -12.79 -3.13
N LEU A 88 7.61 -12.76 -1.81
CA LEU A 88 8.56 -11.98 -1.00
C LEU A 88 10.02 -12.29 -1.41
N LYS A 89 10.38 -13.56 -1.51
CA LYS A 89 11.75 -14.01 -1.88
C LYS A 89 12.17 -13.49 -3.26
N GLN A 90 11.28 -13.53 -4.24
CA GLN A 90 11.58 -13.04 -5.58
C GLN A 90 11.72 -11.51 -5.61
N GLU A 91 10.89 -10.79 -4.87
CA GLU A 91 10.97 -9.33 -4.76
C GLU A 91 12.26 -8.89 -4.06
N LEU A 92 12.65 -9.53 -2.97
CA LEU A 92 13.92 -9.25 -2.30
C LEU A 92 15.12 -9.47 -3.25
N LYS A 93 15.10 -10.57 -4.01
CA LYS A 93 16.13 -10.85 -5.01
C LYS A 93 16.16 -9.80 -6.12
N ARG A 94 15.00 -9.37 -6.62
CA ARG A 94 14.88 -8.32 -7.64
C ARG A 94 15.45 -7.00 -7.15
N LEU A 95 15.06 -6.57 -5.94
CA LEU A 95 15.55 -5.34 -5.32
C LEU A 95 17.07 -5.34 -5.11
N LYS A 96 17.63 -6.48 -4.73
CA LYS A 96 19.08 -6.64 -4.55
C LYS A 96 19.83 -6.49 -5.89
N ASN A 97 19.32 -7.12 -6.95
CA ASN A 97 19.91 -7.01 -8.28
C ASN A 97 19.80 -5.57 -8.81
N GLU A 98 18.64 -4.95 -8.70
CA GLU A 98 18.40 -3.55 -9.11
C GLU A 98 19.34 -2.58 -8.38
N SER A 99 19.54 -2.78 -7.07
CA SER A 99 20.49 -1.96 -6.29
C SER A 99 21.93 -2.12 -6.76
N ALA A 100 22.34 -3.34 -7.10
CA ALA A 100 23.67 -3.60 -7.62
C ALA A 100 23.87 -2.97 -9.01
N GLU A 101 22.86 -3.05 -9.89
CA GLU A 101 22.88 -2.42 -11.22
C GLU A 101 22.93 -0.89 -11.12
N MET A 102 22.09 -0.29 -10.26
CA MET A 102 22.10 1.16 -10.03
C MET A 102 23.45 1.64 -9.48
N ALA A 103 24.05 0.90 -8.54
CA ALA A 103 25.36 1.23 -8.00
C ALA A 103 26.48 1.22 -9.08
N MET A 104 26.32 0.36 -10.11
CA MET A 104 27.24 0.34 -11.25
C MET A 104 27.04 1.53 -12.20
N MET A 105 25.78 2.00 -12.35
CA MET A 105 25.44 3.09 -13.30
C MET A 105 25.70 4.49 -12.74
N THR A 106 25.42 4.70 -11.45
CA THR A 106 25.36 6.07 -10.87
C THR A 106 26.67 6.53 -10.24
N GLY A 107 27.66 5.69 -10.05
CA GLY A 107 28.86 6.09 -9.31
C GLY A 107 28.47 6.67 -7.91
N LYS A 108 29.41 6.83 -7.00
CA LYS A 108 29.19 7.09 -5.56
C LYS A 108 28.48 8.42 -5.16
N ASN A 109 27.80 9.13 -6.06
CA ASN A 109 27.27 10.49 -5.82
C ASN A 109 25.76 10.64 -6.03
N GLU A 110 24.93 9.85 -5.37
CA GLU A 110 23.54 10.26 -5.10
C GLU A 110 23.44 10.85 -3.68
N GLY A 111 23.93 12.08 -3.54
CA GLY A 111 23.69 12.87 -2.35
C GLY A 111 22.27 13.45 -2.38
N GLY A 112 21.45 13.17 -1.35
CA GLY A 112 20.31 14.00 -1.00
C GLY A 112 18.91 13.41 -1.12
N MET A 113 18.73 12.15 -1.48
CA MET A 113 17.43 11.50 -1.29
C MET A 113 17.31 10.98 0.16
N ILE A 114 16.18 11.27 0.81
CA ILE A 114 15.82 10.64 2.10
C ILE A 114 15.88 9.12 1.88
N ALA A 115 16.75 8.43 2.60
CA ALA A 115 16.95 7.01 2.44
C ALA A 115 15.66 6.28 2.86
N GLU A 116 15.07 5.56 1.91
CA GLU A 116 13.90 4.72 2.14
C GLU A 116 14.36 3.44 2.87
N THR A 117 13.65 3.02 3.90
CA THR A 117 13.96 1.77 4.59
C THR A 117 13.79 0.55 3.67
N PRO A 118 14.48 -0.57 3.91
CA PRO A 118 14.33 -1.78 3.10
C PRO A 118 12.88 -2.26 2.98
N ILE A 119 12.09 -2.14 4.05
CA ILE A 119 10.68 -2.56 4.04
C ILE A 119 9.79 -1.60 3.24
N GLU A 120 10.01 -0.29 3.33
CA GLU A 120 9.29 0.70 2.52
C GLU A 120 9.57 0.51 1.03
N ARG A 121 10.84 0.30 0.68
CA ARG A 121 11.26 -0.01 -0.67
C ARG A 121 10.63 -1.30 -1.18
N LEU A 122 10.58 -2.35 -0.35
CA LEU A 122 9.93 -3.61 -0.67
C LEU A 122 8.43 -3.40 -0.95
N ARG A 123 7.71 -2.72 -0.07
CA ARG A 123 6.27 -2.44 -0.23
C ARG A 123 5.99 -1.67 -1.51
N ARG A 124 6.75 -0.62 -1.78
CA ARG A 124 6.61 0.19 -3.00
C ARG A 124 6.92 -0.60 -4.27
N SER A 125 7.94 -1.45 -4.24
CA SER A 125 8.42 -2.23 -5.37
C SER A 125 7.49 -3.40 -5.71
N ALA A 126 7.06 -4.14 -4.71
CA ALA A 126 6.21 -5.30 -4.85
C ALA A 126 4.81 -4.94 -5.40
N LYS A 127 4.34 -3.71 -5.14
CA LYS A 127 2.99 -3.24 -5.51
C LYS A 127 1.88 -4.22 -5.09
N ALA A 128 2.11 -4.90 -3.96
CA ALA A 128 1.08 -5.73 -3.36
C ALA A 128 0.04 -4.80 -2.71
N ASP A 129 -1.24 -5.07 -2.96
CA ASP A 129 -2.33 -4.28 -2.40
C ASP A 129 -2.49 -4.55 -0.90
N ILE A 130 -2.17 -5.78 -0.48
CA ILE A 130 -2.24 -6.23 0.91
C ILE A 130 -0.93 -6.86 1.34
N ILE A 131 -0.46 -6.46 2.50
CA ILE A 131 0.63 -7.13 3.21
C ILE A 131 0.02 -8.03 4.28
N LEU A 132 0.31 -9.31 4.18
CA LEU A 132 -0.10 -10.30 5.16
C LEU A 132 1.06 -10.54 6.12
N ASN A 133 1.04 -9.83 7.26
CA ASN A 133 2.03 -9.98 8.32
C ASN A 133 1.79 -11.28 9.07
N LEU A 134 2.81 -12.13 9.13
CA LEU A 134 2.81 -13.40 9.81
C LEU A 134 3.84 -13.41 10.95
N ASP A 135 3.40 -13.35 12.18
CA ASP A 135 4.20 -13.71 13.34
C ASP A 135 3.93 -15.16 13.73
N PHE A 136 4.98 -15.93 14.00
CA PHE A 136 4.84 -17.31 14.45
C PHE A 136 5.95 -17.71 15.43
N ASN A 137 5.64 -18.69 16.26
CA ASN A 137 6.59 -19.28 17.20
C ASN A 137 6.32 -20.79 17.32
N ILE A 138 7.33 -21.60 17.07
CA ILE A 138 7.25 -23.06 17.15
C ILE A 138 7.76 -23.48 18.53
N LYS A 139 6.86 -23.78 19.44
CA LYS A 139 7.16 -24.27 20.78
C LYS A 139 7.30 -25.80 20.75
N LYS A 140 8.45 -26.30 21.22
CA LYS A 140 8.71 -27.75 21.35
C LYS A 140 8.79 -28.10 22.84
N VAL A 141 7.97 -29.10 23.24
CA VAL A 141 7.94 -29.62 24.62
C VAL A 141 8.05 -31.15 24.54
N GLY A 142 9.24 -31.66 24.78
CA GLY A 142 9.54 -33.08 24.62
C GLY A 142 9.27 -33.58 23.19
N PRO A 143 8.46 -34.66 22.99
CA PRO A 143 8.15 -35.20 21.67
C PRO A 143 7.03 -34.44 20.96
N ARG A 144 6.50 -33.39 21.53
CA ARG A 144 5.39 -32.58 20.98
C ARG A 144 5.86 -31.18 20.60
N LYS A 145 5.16 -30.60 19.64
CA LYS A 145 5.28 -29.19 19.26
C LYS A 145 3.93 -28.57 19.04
N GLN A 146 3.91 -27.23 19.13
CA GLN A 146 2.76 -26.37 18.95
C GLN A 146 3.20 -25.11 18.22
N ILE A 147 2.37 -24.57 17.33
CA ILE A 147 2.64 -23.33 16.62
C ILE A 147 1.69 -22.26 17.17
N GLU A 148 2.26 -21.23 17.76
CA GLU A 148 1.56 -19.98 18.01
C GLU A 148 1.72 -19.07 16.80
N PHE A 149 0.65 -18.40 16.41
CA PHE A 149 0.69 -17.48 15.28
C PHE A 149 -0.18 -16.25 15.51
N ASN A 150 0.21 -15.16 14.89
CA ASN A 150 -0.58 -13.94 14.70
C ASN A 150 -0.51 -13.56 13.22
N LEU A 151 -1.67 -13.47 12.58
CA LEU A 151 -1.81 -13.15 11.17
C LEU A 151 -2.63 -11.88 11.02
N GLN A 152 -2.08 -10.87 10.35
CA GLN A 152 -2.74 -9.60 10.10
C GLN A 152 -2.65 -9.22 8.62
N ALA A 153 -3.79 -9.01 7.99
CA ALA A 153 -3.87 -8.42 6.66
C ALA A 153 -3.92 -6.90 6.80
N ILE A 154 -2.95 -6.24 6.20
CA ILE A 154 -2.76 -4.79 6.26
C ILE A 154 -2.90 -4.23 4.85
N ASP A 155 -3.77 -3.26 4.66
CA ASP A 155 -3.85 -2.49 3.43
C ASP A 155 -2.53 -1.72 3.20
N ALA A 156 -1.87 -1.95 2.08
CA ALA A 156 -0.54 -1.41 1.80
C ALA A 156 -0.54 0.11 1.55
N TYR A 157 -1.70 0.71 1.33
CA TYR A 157 -1.86 2.14 1.08
C TYR A 157 -2.23 2.91 2.36
N SER A 158 -3.23 2.45 3.09
CA SER A 158 -3.70 3.12 4.30
C SER A 158 -3.00 2.66 5.58
N SER A 159 -2.24 1.55 5.51
CA SER A 159 -1.64 0.85 6.66
C SER A 159 -2.66 0.38 7.70
N LYS A 160 -3.94 0.30 7.36
CA LYS A 160 -5.00 -0.19 8.23
C LYS A 160 -5.05 -1.72 8.25
N ILE A 161 -5.26 -2.30 9.43
CA ILE A 161 -5.54 -3.72 9.56
C ILE A 161 -6.98 -3.96 9.09
N ILE A 162 -7.15 -4.78 8.06
CA ILE A 162 -8.42 -5.07 7.41
C ILE A 162 -9.01 -6.42 7.81
N SER A 163 -8.15 -7.35 8.21
CA SER A 163 -8.53 -8.64 8.76
C SER A 163 -7.38 -9.19 9.59
N GLY A 164 -7.67 -10.00 10.59
CA GLY A 164 -6.62 -10.62 11.38
C GLY A 164 -7.15 -11.77 12.23
N ASN A 165 -6.24 -12.65 12.61
CA ASN A 165 -6.49 -13.70 13.58
C ASN A 165 -5.19 -14.09 14.29
N GLN A 166 -5.35 -14.55 15.52
CA GLN A 166 -4.25 -15.12 16.30
C GLN A 166 -4.72 -16.41 16.96
N GLY A 167 -3.79 -17.33 17.16
CA GLY A 167 -4.13 -18.59 17.76
C GLY A 167 -2.93 -19.47 18.05
N THR A 168 -3.26 -20.65 18.53
CA THR A 168 -2.30 -21.69 18.83
C THR A 168 -2.81 -22.99 18.21
N SER A 169 -1.94 -23.68 17.47
CA SER A 169 -2.28 -25.00 16.90
C SER A 169 -2.56 -26.03 17.99
N SER A 170 -3.20 -27.13 17.64
CA SER A 170 -3.19 -28.32 18.46
C SER A 170 -1.75 -28.81 18.69
N GLU A 171 -1.51 -29.48 19.81
CA GLU A 171 -0.24 -30.16 20.04
C GLU A 171 -0.10 -31.36 19.10
N VAL A 172 1.01 -31.39 18.36
CA VAL A 172 1.32 -32.47 17.42
C VAL A 172 2.71 -33.06 17.70
N SER A 173 3.03 -34.19 17.08
CA SER A 173 4.39 -34.75 17.14
C SER A 173 5.41 -33.75 16.58
N THR A 174 6.62 -33.70 17.13
CA THR A 174 7.74 -32.91 16.60
C THR A 174 8.10 -33.29 15.16
N THR A 175 7.72 -34.50 14.71
CA THR A 175 7.93 -34.98 13.32
C THR A 175 6.83 -34.52 12.36
N ALA A 176 5.72 -33.97 12.83
CA ALA A 176 4.65 -33.45 11.96
C ALA A 176 5.16 -32.25 11.14
N SER A 177 4.63 -32.10 9.93
CA SER A 177 5.00 -30.96 9.07
C SER A 177 4.51 -29.63 9.66
N ASN A 178 5.36 -28.62 9.73
CA ASN A 178 4.96 -27.26 10.13
C ASN A 178 3.94 -26.68 9.16
N ILE A 179 4.04 -26.98 7.86
CA ILE A 179 3.10 -26.56 6.82
C ILE A 179 1.69 -27.05 7.15
N THR A 180 1.55 -28.37 7.37
CA THR A 180 0.24 -28.97 7.65
C THR A 180 -0.38 -28.41 8.93
N VAL A 181 0.41 -28.28 9.99
CA VAL A 181 -0.07 -27.74 11.28
C VAL A 181 -0.53 -26.29 11.15
N LEU A 182 0.21 -25.46 10.42
CA LEU A 182 -0.22 -24.07 10.16
C LEU A 182 -1.49 -24.02 9.32
N GLN A 183 -1.55 -24.76 8.22
CA GLN A 183 -2.73 -24.80 7.33
C GLN A 183 -3.98 -25.25 8.07
N GLU A 184 -3.91 -26.31 8.87
CA GLU A 184 -5.03 -26.77 9.70
C GLU A 184 -5.49 -25.71 10.70
N SER A 185 -4.54 -24.98 11.30
CA SER A 185 -4.86 -23.90 12.23
C SER A 185 -5.58 -22.75 11.54
N VAL A 186 -5.14 -22.38 10.34
CA VAL A 186 -5.75 -21.28 9.55
C VAL A 186 -7.16 -21.66 9.07
N LEU A 187 -7.42 -22.93 8.76
CA LEU A 187 -8.76 -23.38 8.34
C LEU A 187 -9.85 -23.07 9.38
N SER A 188 -9.51 -23.03 10.67
CA SER A 188 -10.47 -22.77 11.75
C SER A 188 -11.09 -21.35 11.70
N PHE A 189 -10.43 -20.38 11.09
CA PHE A 189 -10.89 -18.98 10.98
C PHE A 189 -10.97 -18.45 9.55
N LYS A 190 -10.68 -19.29 8.57
CA LYS A 190 -10.60 -18.97 7.16
C LYS A 190 -11.74 -18.09 6.67
N ASP A 191 -13.00 -18.52 6.90
CA ASP A 191 -14.17 -17.83 6.33
C ASP A 191 -14.31 -16.40 6.85
N ASN A 192 -14.03 -16.17 8.13
CA ASN A 192 -14.07 -14.82 8.71
C ASN A 192 -12.93 -13.95 8.17
N PHE A 193 -11.74 -14.54 8.03
CA PHE A 193 -10.57 -13.85 7.53
C PHE A 193 -10.77 -13.43 6.07
N ILE A 194 -11.19 -14.33 5.20
CA ILE A 194 -11.46 -14.07 3.78
C ILE A 194 -12.60 -13.05 3.62
N ARG A 195 -13.68 -13.15 4.39
CA ARG A 195 -14.77 -12.17 4.38
C ARG A 195 -14.28 -10.75 4.74
N GLY A 196 -13.35 -10.62 5.70
CA GLY A 196 -12.74 -9.33 6.03
C GLY A 196 -12.02 -8.73 4.82
N LEU A 197 -11.27 -9.54 4.07
CA LEU A 197 -10.62 -9.13 2.82
C LEU A 197 -11.64 -8.71 1.75
N GLU A 198 -12.67 -9.52 1.53
CA GLU A 198 -13.71 -9.26 0.52
C GLU A 198 -14.48 -7.97 0.82
N ASN A 199 -14.83 -7.72 2.09
CA ASN A 199 -15.48 -6.48 2.51
C ASN A 199 -14.61 -5.25 2.24
N HIS A 200 -13.30 -5.35 2.54
CA HIS A 200 -12.36 -4.28 2.23
C HIS A 200 -12.28 -3.98 0.73
N PHE A 201 -12.35 -5.03 -0.11
CA PHE A 201 -12.36 -4.82 -1.56
C PHE A 201 -13.63 -4.18 -2.06
N ALA A 202 -14.77 -4.58 -1.53
CA ALA A 202 -16.03 -3.92 -1.84
C ALA A 202 -15.94 -2.43 -1.51
N ASP A 203 -15.39 -2.08 -0.33
CA ASP A 203 -15.16 -0.68 0.07
C ASP A 203 -14.22 0.06 -0.88
N LEU A 204 -13.11 -0.56 -1.30
CA LEU A 204 -12.17 0.05 -2.24
C LEU A 204 -12.81 0.37 -3.59
N PHE A 205 -13.67 -0.52 -4.11
CA PHE A 205 -14.36 -0.29 -5.39
C PHE A 205 -15.47 0.74 -5.28
N GLU A 206 -16.20 0.77 -4.17
CA GLU A 206 -17.32 1.68 -3.95
C GLU A 206 -16.85 3.07 -3.53
N ASN A 207 -15.91 3.13 -2.60
CA ASN A 207 -15.51 4.38 -1.93
C ASN A 207 -14.12 4.89 -2.33
N GLY A 208 -13.44 4.18 -3.23
CA GLY A 208 -12.07 4.52 -3.62
C GLY A 208 -11.02 4.09 -2.61
N ARG A 209 -9.76 4.25 -3.02
CA ARG A 209 -8.56 3.90 -2.24
C ARG A 209 -8.17 5.04 -1.29
N GLU A 210 -7.87 4.72 -0.06
CA GLU A 210 -7.45 5.71 0.93
C GLU A 210 -5.94 5.94 0.87
N ILE A 211 -5.54 7.21 0.80
CA ILE A 211 -4.16 7.67 0.81
C ILE A 211 -3.97 8.84 1.77
N SER A 212 -2.70 9.22 2.01
CA SER A 212 -2.32 10.44 2.73
C SER A 212 -1.49 11.36 1.83
N VAL A 213 -1.71 12.67 1.96
CA VAL A 213 -0.97 13.68 1.19
C VAL A 213 -0.46 14.74 2.13
N THR A 214 0.84 15.05 2.04
CA THR A 214 1.42 16.16 2.79
C THR A 214 2.05 17.15 1.81
N LEU A 215 1.69 18.41 1.96
CA LEU A 215 2.31 19.51 1.23
C LEU A 215 3.29 20.23 2.17
N PHE A 216 4.47 20.57 1.65
CA PHE A 216 5.50 21.32 2.36
C PHE A 216 5.97 22.50 1.51
N ARG A 217 6.32 23.58 2.16
CA ARG A 217 7.00 24.73 1.56
C ARG A 217 8.48 24.72 1.95
N TYR A 218 9.38 24.93 0.99
CA TYR A 218 10.75 25.30 1.28
C TYR A 218 10.83 26.79 1.64
N ASP A 219 11.77 27.14 2.53
CA ASP A 219 11.95 28.54 2.97
C ASP A 219 12.32 29.49 1.83
N SER A 220 12.89 28.98 0.74
CA SER A 220 13.20 29.70 -0.50
C SER A 220 11.96 30.12 -1.31
N CYS A 221 10.79 29.55 -1.06
CA CYS A 221 9.56 29.90 -1.75
C CYS A 221 8.95 31.15 -1.12
N GLU A 222 8.73 32.19 -1.91
CA GLU A 222 8.09 33.43 -1.45
C GLU A 222 6.62 33.24 -1.11
N ILE A 223 5.94 32.37 -1.86
CA ILE A 223 4.51 32.03 -1.65
C ILE A 223 4.39 30.99 -0.55
N ASP A 224 3.55 31.24 0.44
CA ASP A 224 3.18 30.29 1.47
C ASP A 224 1.71 29.86 1.34
N PHE A 225 1.24 28.94 2.21
CA PHE A 225 -0.14 28.43 2.11
C PHE A 225 -1.18 29.41 2.64
N GLN A 226 -0.78 30.52 3.29
CA GLN A 226 -1.68 31.60 3.76
C GLN A 226 -1.66 32.81 2.81
N GLU A 227 -0.86 32.78 1.73
CA GLU A 227 -0.89 33.79 0.69
C GLU A 227 -2.27 33.84 0.01
N GLU A 228 -2.82 35.05 -0.14
CA GLU A 228 -4.15 35.26 -0.70
C GLU A 228 -4.10 35.47 -2.22
N PHE A 229 -5.03 34.83 -2.93
CA PHE A 229 -5.21 34.93 -4.38
C PHE A 229 -6.66 35.31 -4.73
N GLU A 230 -6.81 36.20 -5.70
CA GLU A 230 -8.13 36.61 -6.20
C GLU A 230 -8.71 35.53 -7.11
N ILE A 231 -9.92 35.06 -6.77
CA ILE A 231 -10.71 34.14 -7.59
C ILE A 231 -12.13 34.70 -7.70
N ASN A 232 -12.56 35.02 -8.92
CA ASN A 232 -13.89 35.54 -9.22
C ASN A 232 -14.27 36.81 -8.45
N GLY A 233 -13.30 37.64 -8.04
CA GLY A 233 -13.48 38.90 -7.32
C GLY A 233 -13.40 38.79 -5.79
N ASP A 234 -13.24 37.60 -5.25
CA ASP A 234 -13.00 37.34 -3.82
C ASP A 234 -11.57 36.84 -3.59
N TYR A 235 -11.02 37.02 -2.38
CA TYR A 235 -9.68 36.60 -1.98
C TYR A 235 -9.74 35.36 -1.12
N TYR A 236 -8.91 34.35 -1.46
CA TYR A 236 -8.80 33.06 -0.75
C TYR A 236 -7.35 32.72 -0.49
N GLU A 237 -7.05 32.17 0.69
CA GLU A 237 -5.72 31.63 0.95
C GLU A 237 -5.42 30.46 0.00
N LEU A 238 -4.14 30.28 -0.36
CA LEU A 238 -3.71 29.13 -1.16
C LEU A 238 -4.14 27.79 -0.53
N ALA A 239 -4.17 27.74 0.81
CA ALA A 239 -4.66 26.58 1.55
C ALA A 239 -6.13 26.24 1.22
N ASP A 240 -7.01 27.25 1.18
CA ASP A 240 -8.44 27.06 0.87
C ASP A 240 -8.64 26.59 -0.58
N ILE A 241 -7.84 27.13 -1.48
CA ILE A 241 -7.86 26.75 -2.90
C ILE A 241 -7.42 25.31 -3.08
N ILE A 242 -6.36 24.89 -2.37
CA ILE A 242 -5.90 23.49 -2.38
C ILE A 242 -6.97 22.58 -1.78
N ASP A 243 -7.58 22.97 -0.67
CA ASP A 243 -8.67 22.20 -0.03
C ASP A 243 -9.84 21.98 -1.01
N ALA A 244 -10.25 23.02 -1.73
CA ALA A 244 -11.27 22.91 -2.79
C ALA A 244 -10.87 21.92 -3.90
N TRP A 245 -9.58 21.86 -4.29
CA TRP A 245 -9.11 20.85 -5.25
C TRP A 245 -9.18 19.44 -4.71
N PHE A 246 -8.95 19.23 -3.42
CA PHE A 246 -9.15 17.92 -2.81
C PHE A 246 -10.60 17.49 -2.85
N ALA A 247 -11.53 18.42 -2.58
CA ALA A 247 -12.95 18.14 -2.72
C ALA A 247 -13.36 17.75 -4.16
N GLU A 248 -12.74 18.36 -5.17
CA GLU A 248 -12.98 18.06 -6.59
C GLU A 248 -12.36 16.73 -7.05
N GLU A 249 -11.13 16.43 -6.61
CA GLU A 249 -10.31 15.31 -7.13
C GLU A 249 -10.53 14.00 -6.38
N THR A 250 -11.21 14.02 -5.23
CA THR A 250 -11.49 12.84 -4.41
C THR A 250 -12.87 12.24 -4.71
N VAL A 251 -13.04 10.97 -4.39
CA VAL A 251 -14.34 10.28 -4.55
C VAL A 251 -15.36 10.92 -3.61
N GLU A 252 -16.39 11.51 -4.19
CA GLU A 252 -17.48 12.21 -3.46
C GLU A 252 -16.99 13.27 -2.48
N GLY A 253 -15.83 13.90 -2.73
CA GLY A 253 -15.25 14.90 -1.83
C GLY A 253 -14.80 14.34 -0.48
N ARG A 254 -14.44 13.05 -0.41
CA ARG A 254 -14.08 12.38 0.85
C ARG A 254 -12.59 12.48 1.14
N TYR A 255 -12.25 13.33 2.08
CA TYR A 255 -10.92 13.49 2.66
C TYR A 255 -11.03 14.16 4.03
N SER A 256 -9.93 14.25 4.76
CA SER A 256 -9.82 14.98 6.02
C SER A 256 -8.58 15.87 6.00
N LEU A 257 -8.76 17.19 6.13
CA LEU A 257 -7.66 18.11 6.40
C LEU A 257 -7.30 18.00 7.89
N GLU A 258 -6.15 17.37 8.16
CA GLU A 258 -5.67 17.14 9.53
C GLU A 258 -5.03 18.40 10.11
N SER A 259 -4.23 19.11 9.31
CA SER A 259 -3.55 20.33 9.72
C SER A 259 -3.26 21.24 8.53
N SER A 260 -3.33 22.56 8.77
CA SER A 260 -2.93 23.60 7.84
C SER A 260 -2.13 24.68 8.57
N SER A 261 -1.05 25.14 7.97
CA SER A 261 -0.20 26.24 8.42
C SER A 261 0.48 26.90 7.22
N ALA A 262 1.14 28.01 7.40
CA ALA A 262 1.88 28.69 6.34
C ALA A 262 2.90 27.78 5.60
N ASN A 263 3.50 26.79 6.29
CA ASN A 263 4.57 25.96 5.72
C ASN A 263 4.18 24.51 5.44
N ARG A 264 3.01 24.05 5.92
CA ARG A 264 2.61 22.66 5.82
C ARG A 264 1.11 22.50 5.82
N MET A 265 0.62 21.62 4.93
CA MET A 265 -0.73 21.08 4.97
C MET A 265 -0.66 19.55 5.01
N ARG A 266 -1.55 18.91 5.76
CA ARG A 266 -1.65 17.45 5.79
C ARG A 266 -3.09 17.00 5.62
N PHE A 267 -3.28 16.12 4.65
CA PHE A 267 -4.55 15.50 4.32
C PHE A 267 -4.45 14.00 4.58
N ASN A 268 -5.39 13.48 5.36
CA ASN A 268 -5.56 12.06 5.64
C ASN A 268 -6.89 11.55 5.09
N GLN A 269 -7.04 10.23 5.03
CA GLN A 269 -8.27 9.58 4.55
C GLN A 269 -8.70 10.09 3.16
N VAL A 270 -7.74 10.44 2.32
CA VAL A 270 -7.99 10.97 0.97
C VAL A 270 -8.45 9.82 0.08
N ARG A 271 -9.73 9.78 -0.27
CA ARG A 271 -10.33 8.72 -1.09
C ARG A 271 -10.14 9.02 -2.57
N ILE A 272 -9.23 8.31 -3.21
CA ILE A 272 -8.96 8.44 -4.65
C ILE A 272 -9.58 7.29 -5.44
N PRO A 273 -10.03 7.49 -6.70
CA PRO A 273 -10.53 6.40 -7.52
C PRO A 273 -9.40 5.38 -7.79
N ILE A 274 -9.74 4.09 -7.88
CA ILE A 274 -8.76 3.05 -8.19
C ILE A 274 -8.19 3.22 -9.59
N TYR A 275 -9.03 3.65 -10.53
CA TYR A 275 -8.67 3.92 -11.92
C TYR A 275 -8.98 5.35 -12.32
N THR A 276 -8.23 5.86 -13.26
CA THR A 276 -8.42 7.21 -13.81
C THR A 276 -8.07 7.24 -15.29
N VAL A 277 -8.59 8.21 -16.01
CA VAL A 277 -8.23 8.43 -17.41
C VAL A 277 -6.93 9.23 -17.48
N ASN A 278 -5.95 8.71 -18.20
CA ASN A 278 -4.71 9.41 -18.47
C ASN A 278 -4.98 10.58 -19.44
N PRO A 279 -4.71 11.85 -19.04
CA PRO A 279 -5.02 13.02 -19.85
C PRO A 279 -4.20 13.11 -21.15
N ILE A 280 -3.09 12.37 -21.26
CA ILE A 280 -2.21 12.41 -22.45
C ILE A 280 -2.74 11.50 -23.56
N ASN A 281 -3.22 10.31 -23.22
CA ASN A 281 -3.59 9.28 -24.20
C ASN A 281 -5.05 8.82 -24.14
N GLY A 282 -5.85 9.34 -23.18
CA GLY A 282 -7.25 9.00 -23.01
C GLY A 282 -7.53 7.58 -22.51
N LYS A 283 -6.50 6.82 -22.12
CA LYS A 283 -6.65 5.45 -21.66
C LYS A 283 -6.81 5.38 -20.14
N GLU A 284 -7.54 4.38 -19.69
CA GLU A 284 -7.67 4.07 -18.28
C GLU A 284 -6.32 3.57 -17.71
N GLN A 285 -5.97 4.05 -16.54
CA GLN A 285 -4.77 3.63 -15.79
C GLN A 285 -5.08 3.57 -14.29
N ALA A 286 -4.35 2.75 -13.55
CA ALA A 286 -4.44 2.72 -12.10
C ALA A 286 -4.02 4.06 -11.50
N MET A 287 -4.71 4.46 -10.42
CA MET A 287 -4.38 5.65 -9.64
C MET A 287 -3.78 5.26 -8.30
N ASP A 288 -2.64 5.83 -7.97
CA ASP A 288 -1.95 5.72 -6.69
C ASP A 288 -1.68 7.09 -6.08
N ALA A 289 -1.10 7.13 -4.86
CA ALA A 289 -0.79 8.39 -4.19
C ALA A 289 0.13 9.29 -5.03
N ASN A 290 1.11 8.72 -5.75
CA ASN A 290 2.01 9.47 -6.61
C ASN A 290 1.29 10.11 -7.81
N ALA A 291 0.37 9.38 -8.44
CA ALA A 291 -0.43 9.90 -9.56
C ALA A 291 -1.35 11.03 -9.10
N PHE A 292 -1.97 10.88 -7.92
CA PHE A 292 -2.79 11.93 -7.31
C PHE A 292 -1.94 13.16 -6.96
N GLY A 293 -0.80 12.97 -6.29
CA GLY A 293 0.12 14.06 -5.95
C GLY A 293 0.59 14.85 -7.18
N LYS A 294 0.86 14.16 -8.31
CA LYS A 294 1.19 14.82 -9.58
C LYS A 294 0.05 15.65 -10.14
N ARG A 295 -1.22 15.27 -9.94
CA ARG A 295 -2.37 16.10 -10.36
C ARG A 295 -2.41 17.40 -9.59
N ILE A 296 -2.32 17.33 -8.26
CA ILE A 296 -2.28 18.53 -7.40
C ILE A 296 -1.07 19.40 -7.74
N ALA A 297 0.12 18.80 -7.89
CA ALA A 297 1.34 19.52 -8.30
C ALA A 297 1.19 20.24 -9.66
N ASN A 298 0.51 19.61 -10.62
CA ASN A 298 0.27 20.24 -11.92
C ASN A 298 -0.70 21.42 -11.83
N LYS A 299 -1.72 21.38 -10.94
CA LYS A 299 -2.58 22.55 -10.67
C LYS A 299 -1.77 23.70 -10.07
N LEU A 300 -0.88 23.42 -9.11
CA LEU A 300 0.02 24.41 -8.51
C LEU A 300 0.96 25.04 -9.56
N LYS A 301 1.62 24.24 -10.38
CA LYS A 301 2.49 24.70 -11.47
C LYS A 301 1.75 25.59 -12.47
N LYS A 302 0.58 25.13 -12.90
CA LYS A 302 -0.19 25.81 -13.96
C LYS A 302 -0.78 27.14 -13.50
N ASN A 303 -1.35 27.18 -12.29
CA ASN A 303 -2.12 28.32 -11.82
C ASN A 303 -1.25 29.38 -11.11
N TYR A 304 -0.17 28.95 -10.45
CA TYR A 304 0.67 29.83 -9.61
C TYR A 304 2.14 29.87 -10.05
N ASN A 305 2.49 29.20 -11.16
CA ASN A 305 3.86 29.14 -11.69
C ASN A 305 4.91 28.70 -10.66
N LEU A 306 4.50 27.85 -9.69
CA LEU A 306 5.36 27.36 -8.63
C LEU A 306 6.29 26.25 -9.13
N VAL A 307 7.49 26.19 -8.59
CA VAL A 307 8.33 24.99 -8.67
C VAL A 307 7.77 23.97 -7.70
N VAL A 308 7.42 22.78 -8.18
CA VAL A 308 6.76 21.76 -7.37
C VAL A 308 7.40 20.41 -7.58
N GLY A 309 7.87 19.79 -6.49
CA GLY A 309 8.35 18.43 -6.42
C GLY A 309 7.25 17.46 -5.93
N VAL A 310 7.31 16.19 -6.35
CA VAL A 310 6.42 15.13 -5.86
C VAL A 310 7.27 13.94 -5.49
N THR A 311 7.20 13.52 -4.23
CA THR A 311 7.97 12.40 -3.70
C THR A 311 7.03 11.36 -3.08
N PRO A 312 6.92 10.16 -3.67
CA PRO A 312 6.13 9.08 -3.08
C PRO A 312 6.82 8.55 -1.81
N LYS A 313 6.02 8.22 -0.80
CA LYS A 313 6.40 7.55 0.43
C LYS A 313 5.64 6.22 0.53
N GLY A 314 6.29 5.13 0.14
CA GLY A 314 5.59 3.86 -0.03
C GLY A 314 4.54 3.91 -1.15
N LEU A 315 3.40 3.26 -0.96
CA LEU A 315 2.29 3.21 -1.94
C LEU A 315 1.18 4.23 -1.66
N GLY A 316 0.89 4.49 -0.40
CA GLY A 316 -0.28 5.24 0.03
C GLY A 316 -0.01 6.65 0.54
N GLU A 317 1.24 7.09 0.57
CA GLU A 317 1.58 8.45 0.99
C GLU A 317 2.36 9.17 -0.12
N VAL A 318 2.10 10.47 -0.26
CA VAL A 318 2.83 11.32 -1.17
C VAL A 318 3.13 12.68 -0.52
N TRP A 319 4.35 13.15 -0.74
CA TRP A 319 4.79 14.48 -0.36
C TRP A 319 4.87 15.37 -1.59
N ILE A 320 4.29 16.55 -1.48
CA ILE A 320 4.32 17.60 -2.49
C ILE A 320 5.10 18.76 -1.87
N THR A 321 6.19 19.17 -2.51
CA THR A 321 7.03 20.27 -2.03
C THR A 321 6.91 21.45 -2.99
N ILE A 322 6.73 22.68 -2.46
CA ILE A 322 6.73 23.92 -3.23
C ILE A 322 7.98 24.72 -2.94
N GLY A 323 8.56 25.34 -3.99
CA GLY A 323 9.85 26.02 -3.95
C GLY A 323 11.03 25.12 -4.28
N ASP A 324 12.20 25.72 -4.41
CA ASP A 324 13.48 25.04 -4.59
C ASP A 324 14.16 24.79 -3.25
N LYS A 325 14.98 23.72 -3.17
CA LYS A 325 15.71 23.32 -1.98
C LYS A 325 16.93 24.20 -1.76
#